data_5164e6d3c3e052dc600137b242038d70
#
_entry.id   5164e6d3c3e052dc600137b242038d70
#
_cell.length_a   1.000
_cell.length_b   1.000
_cell.length_c   1.000
_cell.angle_alpha   90.00
_cell.angle_beta   90.00
_cell.angle_gamma   90.00
#
_symmetry.space_group_name_H-M   'P 1'
#
loop_
_entity.id
_entity.type
_entity.pdbx_description
1 polymer ?
#
loop_
_entity_poly.entity_id
_entity_poly.type
_entity_poly.pdbx_seq_one_letter_code
_entity_poly.pdbx_strand_id
1 'polypeptide(L)'
;MRVAAAFATEAGARALRNLVPAPEFDSAEKRWLIGIEGGITQPEALVYLSGLPDSEVRVPFGLETLESPALHAATFFHLKLYAFTSDRRSTIVSSSANLTESGLRNNLEQFLAWAGDTIEPTSTTFDAWWRRMWSVADVADASFIENYTRLRLAIQPPVARPGPRGPILETEPAPGDLKGAEWMWVEALRPLEGGSNNQLELFLNGYHFFYPDAEPQRASRRQLEFVGPDGRVYDNPERVIHFNGPPLMARGNSMWRVRLPTAAEGLVGYQDGGVVLRFVRTPTPNRYLVEITDVGSGLADRWERDSRKLASVPGPPTRRMGWA
;
A
#
# COMPACT_ATOMS: atom_id res chain seq x y z
N MET A 1 22.56 -17.92 0.52
CA MET A 1 21.52 -17.05 -0.06
C MET A 1 21.68 -15.62 0.48
N ARG A 2 21.53 -14.60 -0.37
CA ARG A 2 21.61 -13.17 0.01
C ARG A 2 20.44 -12.43 -0.59
N VAL A 3 19.76 -11.62 0.20
CA VAL A 3 18.59 -10.83 -0.26
C VAL A 3 18.73 -9.39 0.24
N ALA A 4 18.60 -8.45 -0.67
CA ALA A 4 18.50 -7.02 -0.38
C ALA A 4 17.11 -6.54 -0.82
N ALA A 5 16.31 -6.02 0.09
CA ALA A 5 14.97 -5.51 -0.22
C ALA A 5 14.71 -4.20 0.53
N ALA A 6 14.16 -3.20 -0.20
CA ALA A 6 13.78 -1.94 0.42
C ALA A 6 12.73 -2.16 1.51
N PHE A 7 11.77 -3.07 1.26
CA PHE A 7 10.69 -3.37 2.19
C PHE A 7 10.45 -4.87 2.29
N ALA A 8 10.04 -5.31 3.49
CA ALA A 8 9.70 -6.70 3.75
C ALA A 8 8.41 -6.82 4.58
N THR A 9 7.61 -7.83 4.24
CA THR A 9 6.49 -8.29 5.05
C THR A 9 6.71 -9.73 5.50
N GLU A 10 6.10 -10.15 6.60
CA GLU A 10 6.19 -11.54 7.05
C GLU A 10 5.65 -12.49 5.98
N ALA A 11 4.52 -12.15 5.36
CA ALA A 11 3.94 -12.93 4.27
C ALA A 11 4.89 -13.05 3.07
N GLY A 12 5.62 -11.97 2.71
CA GLY A 12 6.63 -11.99 1.66
C GLY A 12 7.83 -12.87 2.00
N ALA A 13 8.33 -12.79 3.22
CA ALA A 13 9.41 -13.65 3.70
C ALA A 13 9.03 -15.14 3.66
N ARG A 14 7.81 -15.48 4.09
CA ARG A 14 7.24 -16.83 3.99
C ARG A 14 7.02 -17.26 2.55
N ALA A 15 6.57 -16.35 1.67
CA ALA A 15 6.42 -16.64 0.25
C ALA A 15 7.76 -17.01 -0.40
N LEU A 16 8.83 -16.28 -0.13
CA LEU A 16 10.17 -16.62 -0.63
C LEU A 16 10.64 -17.98 -0.11
N ARG A 17 10.41 -18.27 1.19
CA ARG A 17 10.70 -19.57 1.78
C ARG A 17 10.03 -20.71 1.02
N ASN A 18 8.79 -20.51 0.56
CA ASN A 18 8.01 -21.51 -0.17
C ASN A 18 8.38 -21.63 -1.65
N LEU A 19 9.06 -20.62 -2.23
CA LEU A 19 9.54 -20.64 -3.61
C LEU A 19 10.88 -21.37 -3.78
N VAL A 20 11.69 -21.43 -2.72
CA VAL A 20 12.96 -22.15 -2.72
C VAL A 20 12.73 -23.56 -2.15
N PRO A 21 13.21 -24.64 -2.81
CA PRO A 21 13.06 -25.98 -2.26
C PRO A 21 13.59 -26.09 -0.83
N ALA A 22 12.86 -26.82 0.01
CA ALA A 22 13.14 -26.83 1.46
C ALA A 22 14.56 -27.28 1.82
N PRO A 23 15.14 -28.34 1.24
CA PRO A 23 16.49 -28.76 1.56
C PRO A 23 17.54 -27.70 1.27
N GLU A 24 17.41 -27.00 0.12
CA GLU A 24 18.34 -25.95 -0.31
C GLU A 24 18.15 -24.70 0.55
N PHE A 25 16.93 -24.36 0.89
CA PHE A 25 16.66 -23.20 1.76
C PHE A 25 17.17 -23.44 3.17
N ASP A 26 16.88 -24.60 3.76
CA ASP A 26 17.20 -24.89 5.15
C ASP A 26 18.71 -25.02 5.37
N SER A 27 19.45 -25.58 4.40
CA SER A 27 20.91 -25.75 4.47
C SER A 27 21.71 -24.50 4.10
N ALA A 28 21.09 -23.52 3.45
CA ALA A 28 21.79 -22.32 3.03
C ALA A 28 22.05 -21.35 4.19
N GLU A 29 23.25 -20.75 4.25
CA GLU A 29 23.46 -19.52 5.00
C GLU A 29 22.59 -18.40 4.40
N LYS A 30 21.86 -17.65 5.23
CA LYS A 30 20.92 -16.62 4.83
C LYS A 30 21.35 -15.26 5.36
N ARG A 31 21.54 -14.31 4.45
CA ARG A 31 21.91 -12.93 4.77
C ARG A 31 20.94 -11.96 4.16
N TRP A 32 20.37 -11.08 4.99
CA TRP A 32 19.31 -10.16 4.59
C TRP A 32 19.74 -8.71 4.85
N LEU A 33 19.66 -7.88 3.81
CA LEU A 33 19.75 -6.44 3.92
C LEU A 33 18.35 -5.88 3.70
N ILE A 34 17.68 -5.45 4.76
CA ILE A 34 16.28 -5.02 4.73
C ILE A 34 16.19 -3.55 5.14
N GLY A 35 15.62 -2.72 4.26
CA GLY A 35 15.32 -1.32 4.57
C GLY A 35 14.11 -1.21 5.51
N ILE A 36 14.09 -0.14 6.30
CA ILE A 36 13.03 0.15 7.27
C ILE A 36 12.45 1.56 7.11
N GLU A 37 12.86 2.27 6.08
CA GLU A 37 12.45 3.66 5.83
C GLU A 37 10.94 3.80 5.77
N GLY A 38 10.45 4.91 6.35
CA GLY A 38 9.03 5.21 6.43
C GLY A 38 8.19 4.22 7.24
N GLY A 39 8.84 3.26 7.95
CA GLY A 39 8.14 2.23 8.72
C GLY A 39 7.36 1.22 7.86
N ILE A 40 7.67 1.08 6.57
CA ILE A 40 6.94 0.20 5.65
C ILE A 40 7.22 -1.28 5.95
N THR A 41 8.47 -1.62 6.27
CA THR A 41 8.84 -2.97 6.66
C THR A 41 8.10 -3.39 7.94
N GLN A 42 7.54 -4.59 7.96
CA GLN A 42 6.89 -5.13 9.15
C GLN A 42 7.94 -5.64 10.15
N PRO A 43 7.89 -5.25 11.45
CA PRO A 43 8.77 -5.81 12.47
C PRO A 43 8.70 -7.33 12.54
N GLU A 44 7.54 -7.92 12.31
CA GLU A 44 7.29 -9.36 12.25
C GLU A 44 8.10 -10.04 11.14
N ALA A 45 8.37 -9.31 10.03
CA ALA A 45 9.25 -9.81 8.98
C ALA A 45 10.70 -9.93 9.48
N LEU A 46 11.21 -8.93 10.20
CA LEU A 46 12.55 -8.94 10.76
C LEU A 46 12.68 -10.09 11.78
N VAL A 47 11.69 -10.23 12.68
CA VAL A 47 11.64 -11.32 13.66
C VAL A 47 11.66 -12.69 12.96
N TYR A 48 10.79 -12.88 11.96
CA TYR A 48 10.70 -14.13 11.21
C TYR A 48 12.03 -14.47 10.52
N LEU A 49 12.62 -13.51 9.81
CA LEU A 49 13.87 -13.70 9.07
C LEU A 49 15.03 -13.99 10.02
N SER A 50 15.14 -13.29 11.15
CA SER A 50 16.19 -13.53 12.17
C SER A 50 16.02 -14.87 12.87
N GLY A 51 14.82 -15.41 12.96
CA GLY A 51 14.52 -16.70 13.57
C GLY A 51 14.77 -17.91 12.67
N LEU A 52 15.14 -17.72 11.40
CA LEU A 52 15.46 -18.82 10.49
C LEU A 52 16.84 -19.42 10.82
N PRO A 53 17.06 -20.73 10.60
CA PRO A 53 18.37 -21.36 10.76
C PRO A 53 19.43 -20.68 9.89
N ASP A 54 20.64 -20.47 10.43
CA ASP A 54 21.79 -19.86 9.75
C ASP A 54 21.43 -18.53 9.07
N SER A 55 20.73 -17.67 9.78
CA SER A 55 20.16 -16.44 9.26
C SER A 55 20.61 -15.21 10.04
N GLU A 56 21.03 -14.16 9.33
CA GLU A 56 21.35 -12.86 9.90
C GLU A 56 20.67 -11.75 9.12
N VAL A 57 20.00 -10.84 9.83
CA VAL A 57 19.34 -9.67 9.26
C VAL A 57 20.12 -8.42 9.64
N ARG A 58 20.43 -7.60 8.66
CA ARG A 58 20.97 -6.26 8.88
C ARG A 58 20.14 -5.20 8.16
N VAL A 59 20.15 -4.00 8.72
CA VAL A 59 19.43 -2.85 8.22
C VAL A 59 20.43 -1.81 7.73
N PRO A 60 20.50 -1.54 6.40
CA PRO A 60 21.35 -0.47 5.89
C PRO A 60 20.88 0.87 6.47
N PHE A 61 21.82 1.65 7.01
CA PHE A 61 21.55 2.94 7.66
C PHE A 61 20.49 2.85 8.80
N GLY A 62 20.45 1.71 9.49
CA GLY A 62 19.38 1.40 10.44
C GLY A 62 19.35 2.37 11.63
N LEU A 63 20.50 2.58 12.30
CA LEU A 63 20.61 3.50 13.43
C LEU A 63 20.28 4.95 13.02
N GLU A 64 20.81 5.41 11.88
CA GLU A 64 20.48 6.73 11.33
C GLU A 64 18.98 6.88 11.07
N THR A 65 18.35 5.84 10.49
CA THR A 65 16.91 5.81 10.26
C THR A 65 16.12 5.89 11.57
N LEU A 66 16.55 5.18 12.62
CA LEU A 66 15.88 5.19 13.92
C LEU A 66 16.03 6.53 14.68
N GLU A 67 17.04 7.33 14.39
CA GLU A 67 17.21 8.68 14.95
C GLU A 67 16.25 9.69 14.33
N SER A 68 15.70 9.39 13.14
CA SER A 68 14.73 10.25 12.45
C SER A 68 13.32 10.00 12.94
N PRO A 69 12.56 11.05 13.37
CA PRO A 69 11.16 10.91 13.77
C PRO A 69 10.25 10.33 12.68
N ALA A 70 10.63 10.50 11.41
CA ALA A 70 9.88 10.00 10.25
C ALA A 70 10.45 8.66 9.71
N LEU A 71 11.42 8.05 10.41
CA LEU A 71 12.15 6.87 9.95
C LEU A 71 12.76 7.03 8.56
N HIS A 72 13.49 8.12 8.32
CA HIS A 72 14.21 8.38 7.08
C HIS A 72 15.70 8.60 7.34
N ALA A 73 16.55 7.88 6.62
CA ALA A 73 17.99 8.17 6.55
C ALA A 73 18.28 9.20 5.44
N ALA A 74 19.46 9.81 5.47
CA ALA A 74 19.90 10.69 4.39
C ALA A 74 20.06 9.96 3.05
N THR A 75 20.38 8.66 3.11
CA THR A 75 20.47 7.79 1.93
C THR A 75 19.35 6.78 1.95
N PHE A 76 18.48 6.83 0.96
CA PHE A 76 17.35 5.91 0.84
C PHE A 76 17.79 4.55 0.29
N PHE A 77 17.55 3.49 1.05
CA PHE A 77 17.84 2.12 0.62
C PHE A 77 16.67 1.54 -0.18
N HIS A 78 16.78 1.54 -1.52
CA HIS A 78 15.67 1.13 -2.40
C HIS A 78 16.04 -0.03 -3.34
N LEU A 79 16.86 -0.95 -2.90
CA LEU A 79 17.30 -2.11 -3.70
C LEU A 79 16.36 -3.30 -3.54
N LYS A 80 16.27 -4.12 -4.60
CA LYS A 80 15.61 -5.41 -4.62
C LYS A 80 16.49 -6.36 -5.40
N LEU A 81 17.31 -7.12 -4.66
CA LEU A 81 18.29 -8.06 -5.20
C LEU A 81 18.15 -9.40 -4.47
N TYR A 82 18.17 -10.46 -5.23
CA TYR A 82 18.12 -11.83 -4.74
C TYR A 82 19.31 -12.60 -5.32
N ALA A 83 20.17 -13.13 -4.51
CA ALA A 83 21.34 -13.89 -4.95
C ALA A 83 21.39 -15.26 -4.31
N PHE A 84 21.57 -16.25 -5.15
CA PHE A 84 21.71 -17.66 -4.78
C PHE A 84 23.07 -18.13 -5.26
N THR A 85 23.94 -18.54 -4.34
CA THR A 85 25.33 -18.92 -4.64
C THR A 85 25.60 -20.29 -4.10
N SER A 86 26.16 -21.15 -4.92
CA SER A 86 26.82 -22.41 -4.54
C SER A 86 28.35 -22.25 -4.68
N ASP A 87 29.11 -23.31 -4.46
CA ASP A 87 30.56 -23.27 -4.55
C ASP A 87 31.10 -22.77 -5.89
N ARG A 88 30.39 -23.03 -6.99
CA ARG A 88 30.86 -22.72 -8.34
C ARG A 88 29.93 -21.81 -9.13
N ARG A 89 28.68 -21.71 -8.76
CA ARG A 89 27.67 -20.95 -9.53
C ARG A 89 26.98 -19.90 -8.67
N SER A 90 26.74 -18.75 -9.28
CA SER A 90 25.96 -17.68 -8.71
C SER A 90 24.83 -17.31 -9.63
N THR A 91 23.65 -17.09 -9.08
CA THR A 91 22.50 -16.49 -9.78
C THR A 91 22.12 -15.23 -9.05
N ILE A 92 22.13 -14.11 -9.75
CA ILE A 92 21.79 -12.79 -9.21
C ILE A 92 20.58 -12.26 -9.97
N VAL A 93 19.54 -11.91 -9.23
CA VAL A 93 18.29 -11.35 -9.77
C VAL A 93 18.12 -9.93 -9.23
N SER A 94 18.12 -8.95 -10.13
CA SER A 94 17.69 -7.59 -9.84
C SER A 94 16.22 -7.45 -10.23
N SER A 95 15.39 -6.89 -9.37
CA SER A 95 13.95 -6.86 -9.56
C SER A 95 13.35 -5.53 -9.12
N SER A 96 12.12 -5.24 -9.56
CA SER A 96 11.26 -4.23 -8.95
C SER A 96 10.53 -4.76 -7.71
N ALA A 97 10.47 -6.09 -7.53
CA ALA A 97 9.74 -6.76 -6.46
C ALA A 97 10.41 -6.60 -5.09
N ASN A 98 9.72 -5.98 -4.15
CA ASN A 98 10.07 -6.03 -2.73
C ASN A 98 9.84 -7.44 -2.14
N LEU A 99 10.38 -7.69 -0.95
CA LEU A 99 10.14 -8.93 -0.21
C LEU A 99 8.75 -8.90 0.44
N THR A 100 7.72 -8.81 -0.40
CA THR A 100 6.31 -8.79 -0.03
C THR A 100 5.55 -9.88 -0.78
N GLU A 101 4.43 -10.34 -0.25
CA GLU A 101 3.63 -11.35 -0.94
C GLU A 101 3.15 -10.84 -2.31
N SER A 102 2.71 -9.58 -2.36
CA SER A 102 2.29 -8.95 -3.62
C SER A 102 3.44 -8.86 -4.62
N GLY A 103 4.63 -8.42 -4.19
CA GLY A 103 5.80 -8.32 -5.06
C GLY A 103 6.26 -9.67 -5.60
N LEU A 104 6.16 -10.75 -4.81
CA LEU A 104 6.63 -12.08 -5.24
C LEU A 104 5.58 -12.91 -5.99
N ARG A 105 4.27 -12.57 -5.90
CA ARG A 105 3.21 -13.44 -6.44
C ARG A 105 2.13 -12.73 -7.25
N ASN A 106 1.79 -11.50 -6.91
CA ASN A 106 0.55 -10.89 -7.39
C ASN A 106 0.77 -9.71 -8.32
N ASN A 107 1.90 -8.99 -8.18
CA ASN A 107 2.19 -7.84 -9.01
C ASN A 107 2.81 -8.22 -10.35
N LEU A 108 2.68 -7.33 -11.32
CA LEU A 108 3.50 -7.38 -12.53
C LEU A 108 4.83 -6.69 -12.23
N GLU A 109 5.89 -7.50 -12.09
CA GLU A 109 7.22 -7.04 -11.73
C GLU A 109 8.20 -7.26 -12.87
N GLN A 110 9.20 -6.38 -12.96
CA GLN A 110 10.32 -6.53 -13.89
C GLN A 110 11.50 -7.17 -13.17
N PHE A 111 12.21 -8.05 -13.86
CA PHE A 111 13.46 -8.59 -13.34
C PHE A 111 14.51 -8.78 -14.44
N LEU A 112 15.76 -8.70 -14.01
CA LEU A 112 16.94 -9.06 -14.80
C LEU A 112 17.70 -10.13 -14.00
N ALA A 113 17.89 -11.29 -14.59
CA ALA A 113 18.66 -12.38 -13.99
C ALA A 113 19.98 -12.59 -14.73
N TRP A 114 21.03 -12.76 -13.95
CA TRP A 114 22.34 -13.21 -14.43
C TRP A 114 22.68 -14.53 -13.71
N ALA A 115 23.27 -15.47 -14.43
CA ALA A 115 23.76 -16.73 -13.89
C ALA A 115 25.11 -17.09 -14.54
N GLY A 116 26.12 -17.37 -13.72
CA GLY A 116 27.46 -17.70 -14.18
C GLY A 116 28.32 -18.26 -13.07
N ASP A 117 29.62 -18.37 -13.31
CA ASP A 117 30.56 -18.85 -12.32
C ASP A 117 30.85 -17.79 -11.24
N THR A 118 31.15 -18.26 -10.03
CA THR A 118 31.43 -17.38 -8.88
C THR A 118 32.66 -16.48 -9.07
N ILE A 119 33.57 -16.86 -9.99
CA ILE A 119 34.78 -16.09 -10.32
C ILE A 119 34.58 -15.06 -11.42
N GLU A 120 33.41 -15.06 -12.10
CA GLU A 120 33.15 -14.09 -13.16
C GLU A 120 33.03 -12.64 -12.61
N PRO A 121 33.34 -11.64 -13.46
CA PRO A 121 33.32 -10.22 -13.02
C PRO A 121 32.02 -9.78 -12.38
N THR A 122 30.87 -10.23 -12.90
CA THR A 122 29.56 -9.88 -12.34
C THR A 122 29.39 -10.41 -10.93
N SER A 123 29.76 -11.67 -10.67
CA SER A 123 29.69 -12.28 -9.34
C SER A 123 30.65 -11.60 -8.36
N THR A 124 31.91 -11.38 -8.76
CA THR A 124 32.91 -10.74 -7.91
C THR A 124 32.59 -9.28 -7.61
N THR A 125 32.00 -8.55 -8.56
CA THR A 125 31.53 -7.17 -8.34
C THR A 125 30.34 -7.16 -7.35
N PHE A 126 29.39 -8.06 -7.52
CA PHE A 126 28.29 -8.21 -6.57
C PHE A 126 28.80 -8.54 -5.18
N ASP A 127 29.75 -9.48 -5.04
CA ASP A 127 30.34 -9.86 -3.76
C ASP A 127 31.07 -8.71 -3.07
N ALA A 128 31.79 -7.88 -3.82
CA ALA A 128 32.48 -6.71 -3.30
C ALA A 128 31.46 -5.65 -2.83
N TRP A 129 30.42 -5.40 -3.62
CA TRP A 129 29.32 -4.51 -3.23
C TRP A 129 28.61 -5.04 -1.99
N TRP A 130 28.25 -6.33 -1.95
CA TRP A 130 27.56 -6.96 -0.82
C TRP A 130 28.36 -6.82 0.47
N ARG A 131 29.66 -7.16 0.46
CA ARG A 131 30.55 -7.03 1.63
C ARG A 131 30.58 -5.60 2.15
N ARG A 132 30.67 -4.62 1.24
CA ARG A 132 30.66 -3.20 1.62
C ARG A 132 29.32 -2.81 2.28
N MET A 133 28.20 -3.16 1.70
CA MET A 133 26.90 -2.84 2.28
C MET A 133 26.67 -3.58 3.61
N TRP A 134 27.09 -4.83 3.66
CA TRP A 134 26.99 -5.65 4.88
C TRP A 134 27.79 -5.08 6.04
N SER A 135 28.98 -4.55 5.78
CA SER A 135 29.86 -4.01 6.82
C SER A 135 29.37 -2.70 7.44
N VAL A 136 28.53 -1.94 6.73
CA VAL A 136 28.00 -0.66 7.22
C VAL A 136 26.52 -0.77 7.66
N ALA A 137 25.91 -1.93 7.52
CA ALA A 137 24.56 -2.16 7.94
C ALA A 137 24.49 -2.61 9.39
N ASP A 138 23.53 -2.09 10.13
CA ASP A 138 23.31 -2.37 11.55
C ASP A 138 22.62 -3.73 11.74
N VAL A 139 23.00 -4.47 12.76
CA VAL A 139 22.40 -5.77 13.08
C VAL A 139 20.98 -5.54 13.60
N ALA A 140 20.01 -6.23 13.02
CA ALA A 140 18.62 -6.22 13.48
C ALA A 140 18.44 -7.20 14.65
N ASP A 141 19.09 -6.92 15.77
CA ASP A 141 18.90 -7.70 17.00
C ASP A 141 17.55 -7.37 17.70
N ALA A 142 17.26 -8.07 18.79
CA ALA A 142 16.00 -7.89 19.51
C ALA A 142 15.79 -6.44 19.96
N SER A 143 16.84 -5.75 20.41
CA SER A 143 16.75 -4.37 20.90
C SER A 143 16.50 -3.38 19.76
N PHE A 144 17.16 -3.60 18.62
CA PHE A 144 16.91 -2.84 17.39
C PHE A 144 15.46 -2.99 16.92
N ILE A 145 14.96 -4.24 16.83
CA ILE A 145 13.61 -4.54 16.39
C ILE A 145 12.56 -3.95 17.36
N GLU A 146 12.78 -4.01 18.66
CA GLU A 146 11.89 -3.40 19.65
C GLU A 146 11.82 -1.88 19.49
N ASN A 147 12.98 -1.20 19.35
CA ASN A 147 13.05 0.23 19.13
C ASN A 147 12.35 0.64 17.81
N TYR A 148 12.63 -0.09 16.73
CA TYR A 148 11.95 0.11 15.45
C TYR A 148 10.44 -0.05 15.57
N THR A 149 9.99 -1.10 16.24
CA THR A 149 8.56 -1.36 16.46
C THR A 149 7.89 -0.19 17.17
N ARG A 150 8.51 0.31 18.23
CA ARG A 150 8.02 1.45 19.00
C ARG A 150 7.92 2.72 18.15
N LEU A 151 8.95 3.04 17.37
CA LEU A 151 8.98 4.22 16.50
C LEU A 151 7.99 4.07 15.34
N ARG A 152 7.91 2.90 14.73
CA ARG A 152 6.94 2.61 13.68
C ARG A 152 5.50 2.81 14.16
N LEU A 153 5.17 2.36 15.36
CA LEU A 153 3.86 2.58 15.96
C LEU A 153 3.55 4.05 16.20
N ALA A 154 4.57 4.88 16.42
CA ALA A 154 4.39 6.32 16.60
C ALA A 154 4.08 7.05 15.28
N ILE A 155 4.66 6.59 14.16
CA ILE A 155 4.45 7.19 12.83
C ILE A 155 3.31 6.51 12.05
N GLN A 156 3.11 5.23 12.29
CA GLN A 156 2.02 4.42 11.74
C GLN A 156 1.26 3.81 12.94
N PRO A 157 0.45 4.59 13.63
CA PRO A 157 -0.35 4.03 14.72
C PRO A 157 -1.12 2.82 14.17
N PRO A 158 -1.20 1.71 14.92
CA PRO A 158 -1.91 0.54 14.44
C PRO A 158 -3.29 0.98 14.01
N VAL A 159 -3.60 0.74 12.73
CA VAL A 159 -4.98 0.85 12.28
C VAL A 159 -5.75 -0.08 13.19
N ALA A 160 -6.52 0.49 14.11
CA ALA A 160 -7.30 -0.28 15.05
C ALA A 160 -8.06 -1.32 14.21
N ARG A 161 -7.75 -2.61 14.40
CA ARG A 161 -8.52 -3.65 13.71
C ARG A 161 -9.96 -3.37 14.07
N PRO A 162 -10.83 -3.06 13.09
CA PRO A 162 -12.20 -2.72 13.41
C PRO A 162 -12.73 -3.85 14.27
N GLY A 163 -13.22 -3.54 15.47
CA GLY A 163 -13.91 -4.51 16.31
C GLY A 163 -15.00 -5.20 15.50
N PRO A 164 -15.64 -6.26 15.99
CA PRO A 164 -16.68 -6.95 15.24
C PRO A 164 -17.69 -5.92 14.77
N ARG A 165 -17.61 -5.60 13.47
CA ARG A 165 -18.47 -4.61 12.83
C ARG A 165 -19.88 -5.17 12.87
N GLY A 166 -20.83 -4.34 13.28
CA GLY A 166 -22.24 -4.69 13.23
C GLY A 166 -22.66 -5.15 11.82
N PRO A 167 -23.80 -5.79 11.67
CA PRO A 167 -24.25 -6.32 10.40
C PRO A 167 -24.22 -5.18 9.35
N ILE A 168 -23.49 -5.42 8.26
CA ILE A 168 -23.45 -4.51 7.13
C ILE A 168 -24.81 -4.64 6.43
N LEU A 169 -25.53 -3.54 6.30
CA LEU A 169 -26.73 -3.51 5.48
C LEU A 169 -26.30 -3.66 4.02
N GLU A 170 -26.55 -4.83 3.44
CA GLU A 170 -26.22 -5.15 2.04
C GLU A 170 -27.17 -4.48 1.03
N THR A 171 -27.59 -3.28 1.26
CA THR A 171 -28.42 -2.57 0.30
C THR A 171 -27.59 -1.56 -0.45
N GLU A 172 -27.51 -1.78 -1.76
CA GLU A 172 -26.99 -0.79 -2.68
C GLU A 172 -27.80 0.52 -2.53
N PRO A 173 -27.12 1.69 -2.37
CA PRO A 173 -27.86 2.94 -2.25
C PRO A 173 -28.71 3.20 -3.48
N ALA A 174 -29.94 3.63 -3.30
CA ALA A 174 -30.74 4.09 -4.42
C ALA A 174 -30.10 5.38 -5.03
N PRO A 175 -30.13 5.56 -6.36
CA PRO A 175 -29.57 6.77 -6.99
C PRO A 175 -30.08 8.07 -6.37
N GLY A 176 -31.35 8.12 -6.00
CA GLY A 176 -31.99 9.29 -5.38
C GLY A 176 -31.43 9.64 -4.00
N ASP A 177 -30.99 8.66 -3.25
CA ASP A 177 -30.41 8.87 -1.91
C ASP A 177 -29.14 9.70 -1.97
N LEU A 178 -28.28 9.41 -2.93
CA LEU A 178 -26.99 10.09 -3.07
C LEU A 178 -27.08 11.41 -3.82
N LYS A 179 -28.06 11.58 -4.71
CA LYS A 179 -28.32 12.87 -5.35
C LYS A 179 -28.65 13.96 -4.35
N GLY A 180 -29.41 13.63 -3.30
CA GLY A 180 -29.84 14.55 -2.26
C GLY A 180 -28.94 14.62 -1.03
N ALA A 181 -27.90 13.79 -0.93
CA ALA A 181 -27.03 13.76 0.24
C ALA A 181 -26.19 15.02 0.35
N GLU A 182 -26.07 15.57 1.56
CA GLU A 182 -25.21 16.71 1.86
C GLU A 182 -23.73 16.30 1.92
N TRP A 183 -23.49 15.12 2.39
CA TRP A 183 -22.15 14.52 2.47
C TRP A 183 -22.19 13.00 2.31
N MET A 184 -21.04 12.48 1.93
CA MET A 184 -20.79 11.05 1.78
C MET A 184 -19.39 10.75 2.28
N TRP A 185 -19.21 9.62 2.99
CA TRP A 185 -17.90 9.08 3.30
C TRP A 185 -17.75 7.67 2.74
N VAL A 186 -16.50 7.29 2.50
CA VAL A 186 -16.15 5.95 2.00
C VAL A 186 -14.79 5.52 2.55
N GLU A 187 -14.70 4.26 2.96
CA GLU A 187 -13.42 3.64 3.27
C GLU A 187 -12.61 3.46 1.97
N ALA A 188 -11.41 4.02 1.95
CA ALA A 188 -10.51 3.88 0.82
C ALA A 188 -9.65 2.63 0.98
N LEU A 189 -9.54 1.84 -0.09
CA LEU A 189 -8.55 0.78 -0.16
C LEU A 189 -7.18 1.40 -0.34
N ARG A 190 -6.17 0.69 0.14
CA ARG A 190 -4.80 0.94 -0.29
C ARG A 190 -4.76 0.87 -1.82
N PRO A 191 -4.19 1.87 -2.50
CA PRO A 191 -3.98 1.79 -3.93
C PRO A 191 -3.18 0.53 -4.25
N LEU A 192 -3.60 -0.22 -5.25
CA LEU A 192 -2.80 -1.34 -5.74
C LEU A 192 -1.46 -0.80 -6.22
N GLU A 193 -0.36 -1.40 -5.79
CA GLU A 193 0.97 -1.08 -6.30
C GLU A 193 0.96 -1.18 -7.84
N GLY A 194 1.39 -0.12 -8.53
CA GLY A 194 1.36 -0.03 -10.00
C GLY A 194 0.02 0.42 -10.60
N GLY A 195 -1.03 0.62 -9.79
CA GLY A 195 -2.28 1.23 -10.23
C GLY A 195 -2.20 2.76 -10.24
N SER A 196 -3.21 3.40 -10.81
CA SER A 196 -3.36 4.86 -10.68
C SER A 196 -3.68 5.20 -9.24
N ASN A 197 -2.70 5.66 -8.48
CA ASN A 197 -2.77 5.97 -7.05
C ASN A 197 -3.80 7.07 -6.69
N ASN A 198 -4.53 7.58 -7.66
CA ASN A 198 -5.50 8.65 -7.52
C ASN A 198 -6.95 8.25 -7.88
N GLN A 199 -7.24 6.95 -7.96
CA GLN A 199 -8.59 6.48 -8.28
C GLN A 199 -9.32 6.01 -7.02
N LEU A 200 -10.43 6.65 -6.72
CA LEU A 200 -11.37 6.21 -5.70
C LEU A 200 -12.44 5.35 -6.36
N GLU A 201 -12.55 4.11 -5.93
CA GLU A 201 -13.61 3.20 -6.37
C GLU A 201 -14.87 3.44 -5.55
N LEU A 202 -15.97 3.66 -6.24
CA LEU A 202 -17.29 3.89 -5.67
C LEU A 202 -18.21 2.71 -5.96
N PHE A 203 -19.25 2.55 -5.16
CA PHE A 203 -20.36 1.67 -5.44
C PHE A 203 -20.99 1.95 -6.82
N LEU A 204 -21.71 0.96 -7.33
CA LEU A 204 -22.47 1.11 -8.59
C LEU A 204 -23.28 2.40 -8.64
N ASN A 205 -23.93 2.78 -7.57
CA ASN A 205 -24.71 4.02 -7.46
C ASN A 205 -24.03 5.15 -6.68
N GLY A 206 -22.86 4.89 -6.06
CA GLY A 206 -22.09 5.88 -5.27
C GLY A 206 -21.64 7.08 -6.08
N TYR A 207 -21.47 6.90 -7.39
CA TYR A 207 -21.09 7.97 -8.30
C TYR A 207 -22.14 9.07 -8.44
N HIS A 208 -23.41 8.81 -8.15
CA HIS A 208 -24.49 9.81 -8.22
C HIS A 208 -24.29 10.96 -7.22
N PHE A 209 -23.45 10.79 -6.21
CA PHE A 209 -23.06 11.89 -5.35
C PHE A 209 -22.31 12.98 -6.12
N PHE A 210 -21.38 12.60 -6.99
CA PHE A 210 -20.59 13.54 -7.80
C PHE A 210 -21.22 13.81 -9.18
N TYR A 211 -21.91 12.83 -9.73
CA TYR A 211 -22.48 12.84 -11.07
C TYR A 211 -23.97 12.50 -11.02
N PRO A 212 -24.83 13.40 -10.49
CA PRO A 212 -26.24 13.09 -10.24
C PRO A 212 -27.02 12.72 -11.51
N ASP A 213 -26.56 13.20 -12.67
CA ASP A 213 -27.21 12.98 -13.95
C ASP A 213 -26.54 11.93 -14.84
N ALA A 214 -25.53 11.21 -14.27
CA ALA A 214 -24.84 10.18 -15.02
C ALA A 214 -25.74 8.96 -15.27
N GLU A 215 -25.70 8.48 -16.50
CA GLU A 215 -26.40 7.26 -16.91
C GLU A 215 -25.48 6.04 -16.80
N PRO A 216 -26.00 4.87 -16.39
CA PRO A 216 -25.26 3.64 -16.43
C PRO A 216 -24.68 3.37 -17.82
N GLN A 217 -23.47 2.82 -17.87
CA GLN A 217 -22.75 2.44 -19.09
C GLN A 217 -22.30 3.57 -20.03
N ARG A 218 -22.52 4.83 -19.65
CA ARG A 218 -22.00 5.98 -20.39
C ARG A 218 -20.96 6.73 -19.58
N ALA A 219 -19.85 7.10 -20.24
CA ALA A 219 -18.90 8.01 -19.63
C ALA A 219 -19.57 9.37 -19.39
N SER A 220 -19.49 9.87 -18.18
CA SER A 220 -19.97 11.22 -17.84
C SER A 220 -18.78 12.10 -17.49
N ARG A 221 -18.80 13.34 -17.99
CA ARG A 221 -17.75 14.33 -17.75
C ARG A 221 -18.31 15.45 -16.90
N ARG A 222 -17.58 15.82 -15.87
CA ARG A 222 -17.93 16.94 -15.02
C ARG A 222 -16.67 17.58 -14.45
N GLN A 223 -16.69 18.89 -14.40
CA GLN A 223 -15.65 19.62 -13.66
C GLN A 223 -15.95 19.48 -12.17
N LEU A 224 -15.01 18.90 -11.42
CA LEU A 224 -15.09 18.74 -9.98
C LEU A 224 -13.92 19.47 -9.34
N GLU A 225 -14.21 20.22 -8.29
CA GLU A 225 -13.21 20.88 -7.45
C GLU A 225 -13.22 20.22 -6.08
N PHE A 226 -12.05 19.93 -5.56
CA PHE A 226 -11.89 19.39 -4.21
C PHE A 226 -11.11 20.37 -3.34
N VAL A 227 -11.65 20.70 -2.18
CA VAL A 227 -10.96 21.50 -1.16
C VAL A 227 -10.37 20.53 -0.17
N GLY A 228 -9.05 20.48 -0.10
CA GLY A 228 -8.33 19.59 0.81
C GLY A 228 -8.37 20.07 2.27
N PRO A 229 -7.88 19.25 3.21
CA PRO A 229 -7.78 19.60 4.62
C PRO A 229 -6.89 20.83 4.89
N ASP A 230 -5.99 21.14 3.96
CA ASP A 230 -5.14 22.34 3.98
C ASP A 230 -5.84 23.61 3.47
N GLY A 231 -7.13 23.52 3.12
CA GLY A 231 -7.93 24.60 2.58
C GLY A 231 -7.63 24.96 1.12
N ARG A 232 -6.73 24.24 0.44
CA ARG A 232 -6.44 24.49 -0.97
C ARG A 232 -7.51 23.89 -1.85
N VAL A 233 -7.88 24.65 -2.88
CA VAL A 233 -8.75 24.17 -3.94
C VAL A 233 -7.89 23.43 -4.96
N TYR A 234 -8.16 22.15 -5.13
CA TYR A 234 -7.57 21.32 -6.17
C TYR A 234 -8.53 21.28 -7.37
N ASP A 235 -8.29 22.18 -8.27
CA ASP A 235 -9.04 22.30 -9.49
C ASP A 235 -8.37 21.42 -10.55
N ASN A 236 -9.13 20.55 -11.15
CA ASN A 236 -8.63 19.73 -12.21
C ASN A 236 -9.67 19.72 -13.35
N PRO A 237 -9.25 20.06 -14.58
CA PRO A 237 -10.18 20.11 -15.70
C PRO A 237 -10.86 18.76 -15.90
N GLU A 238 -12.11 18.79 -16.27
CA GLU A 238 -12.98 17.66 -16.61
C GLU A 238 -12.57 16.28 -16.07
N ARG A 239 -13.22 15.87 -14.98
CA ARG A 239 -13.10 14.48 -14.51
C ARG A 239 -14.10 13.61 -15.23
N VAL A 240 -13.59 12.55 -15.82
CA VAL A 240 -14.41 11.55 -16.47
C VAL A 240 -14.67 10.44 -15.47
N ILE A 241 -15.95 10.14 -15.22
CA ILE A 241 -16.32 8.91 -14.54
C ILE A 241 -16.48 7.81 -15.59
N HIS A 242 -15.79 6.71 -15.39
CA HIS A 242 -15.86 5.56 -16.27
C HIS A 242 -16.56 4.42 -15.57
N PHE A 243 -17.47 3.77 -16.26
CA PHE A 243 -18.00 2.49 -15.87
C PHE A 243 -17.14 1.37 -16.45
N ASN A 244 -16.52 0.61 -15.56
CA ASN A 244 -15.74 -0.58 -15.93
C ASN A 244 -16.57 -1.82 -15.63
N GLY A 245 -17.33 -2.30 -16.61
CA GLY A 245 -18.15 -3.49 -16.46
C GLY A 245 -18.68 -3.99 -17.80
N PRO A 246 -19.30 -5.18 -17.85
CA PRO A 246 -19.97 -5.65 -19.05
C PRO A 246 -21.08 -4.67 -19.48
N PRO A 247 -21.27 -4.39 -20.80
CA PRO A 247 -20.60 -5.03 -21.91
C PRO A 247 -19.27 -4.41 -22.33
N LEU A 248 -18.80 -3.32 -21.68
CA LEU A 248 -17.63 -2.56 -22.09
C LEU A 248 -16.31 -3.29 -21.85
N MET A 249 -16.28 -4.21 -20.86
CA MET A 249 -15.12 -5.11 -20.64
C MET A 249 -15.60 -6.53 -20.35
N ALA A 250 -15.07 -7.49 -21.08
CA ALA A 250 -15.36 -8.93 -20.90
C ALA A 250 -14.94 -9.49 -19.53
N ARG A 251 -14.12 -8.76 -18.77
CA ARG A 251 -13.57 -9.13 -17.45
C ARG A 251 -13.43 -7.89 -16.56
N GLY A 252 -14.47 -7.13 -16.35
CA GLY A 252 -14.42 -5.95 -15.47
C GLY A 252 -15.29 -6.14 -14.24
N ASN A 253 -14.80 -5.74 -13.08
CA ASN A 253 -15.65 -5.45 -11.95
C ASN A 253 -16.55 -4.26 -12.32
N SER A 254 -17.85 -4.37 -12.08
CA SER A 254 -18.82 -3.29 -12.29
C SER A 254 -18.57 -2.19 -11.26
N MET A 255 -17.58 -1.34 -11.50
CA MET A 255 -17.17 -0.28 -10.59
C MET A 255 -17.10 1.07 -11.29
N TRP A 256 -17.51 2.11 -10.56
CA TRP A 256 -17.29 3.48 -10.92
C TRP A 256 -16.04 4.02 -10.22
N ARG A 257 -15.20 4.74 -10.95
CA ARG A 257 -13.97 5.31 -10.43
C ARG A 257 -13.93 6.82 -10.62
N VAL A 258 -13.75 7.54 -9.53
CA VAL A 258 -13.50 8.98 -9.52
C VAL A 258 -12.02 9.21 -9.33
N ARG A 259 -11.39 9.99 -10.21
CA ARG A 259 -10.01 10.43 -9.99
C ARG A 259 -9.98 11.56 -8.97
N LEU A 260 -9.21 11.36 -7.92
CA LEU A 260 -8.81 12.42 -7.01
C LEU A 260 -7.66 13.25 -7.62
N PRO A 261 -7.50 14.51 -7.26
CA PRO A 261 -6.36 15.30 -7.69
C PRO A 261 -5.03 14.68 -7.25
N THR A 262 -4.02 14.66 -8.11
CA THR A 262 -2.69 14.13 -7.79
C THR A 262 -2.07 14.80 -6.56
N ALA A 263 -2.31 16.09 -6.39
CA ALA A 263 -1.87 16.82 -5.21
C ALA A 263 -2.60 16.41 -3.91
N ALA A 264 -3.77 15.78 -3.98
CA ALA A 264 -4.45 15.21 -2.81
C ALA A 264 -3.82 13.87 -2.37
N GLU A 265 -3.05 13.21 -3.21
CA GLU A 265 -2.32 11.99 -2.84
C GLU A 265 -1.31 12.24 -1.72
N GLY A 266 -0.60 13.37 -1.76
CA GLY A 266 0.35 13.76 -0.72
C GLY A 266 -0.31 14.23 0.58
N LEU A 267 -1.61 14.56 0.55
CA LEU A 267 -2.35 15.01 1.73
C LEU A 267 -2.86 13.85 2.59
N VAL A 268 -2.80 12.62 2.10
CA VAL A 268 -3.78 11.64 2.55
C VAL A 268 -3.17 10.50 3.34
N GLY A 269 -1.86 10.25 3.30
CA GLY A 269 -1.44 8.92 3.75
C GLY A 269 -2.30 7.80 3.08
N TYR A 270 -2.98 8.14 1.98
CA TYR A 270 -3.89 7.31 1.22
C TYR A 270 -3.23 6.02 0.73
N GLN A 271 -1.92 6.11 0.55
CA GLN A 271 -1.08 5.00 0.11
C GLN A 271 -0.97 3.87 1.13
N ASP A 272 -1.23 4.16 2.41
CA ASP A 272 -1.07 3.16 3.46
C ASP A 272 -2.32 2.31 3.68
N GLY A 273 -3.45 2.70 3.08
CA GLY A 273 -4.74 2.06 3.29
C GLY A 273 -5.30 2.30 4.70
N GLY A 274 -6.57 2.01 4.89
CA GLY A 274 -7.18 2.19 6.20
C GLY A 274 -7.62 3.61 6.51
N VAL A 275 -7.75 4.47 5.50
CA VAL A 275 -8.33 5.81 5.64
C VAL A 275 -9.79 5.86 5.21
N VAL A 276 -10.52 6.79 5.79
CA VAL A 276 -11.89 7.16 5.41
C VAL A 276 -11.85 8.56 4.80
N LEU A 277 -12.41 8.68 3.61
CA LEU A 277 -12.60 9.95 2.92
C LEU A 277 -14.03 10.41 3.10
N ARG A 278 -14.26 11.63 3.57
CA ARG A 278 -15.57 12.27 3.61
C ARG A 278 -15.60 13.43 2.63
N PHE A 279 -16.62 13.45 1.80
CA PHE A 279 -16.88 14.51 0.83
C PHE A 279 -18.13 15.28 1.27
N VAL A 280 -17.97 16.58 1.49
CA VAL A 280 -19.08 17.46 1.87
C VAL A 280 -19.35 18.41 0.72
N ARG A 281 -20.62 18.52 0.28
CA ARG A 281 -21.03 19.50 -0.72
C ARG A 281 -20.82 20.90 -0.18
N THR A 282 -20.30 21.78 -1.01
CA THR A 282 -20.22 23.21 -0.68
C THR A 282 -21.35 23.97 -1.38
N PRO A 283 -21.63 25.23 -0.99
CA PRO A 283 -22.56 26.08 -1.72
C PRO A 283 -22.16 26.33 -3.19
N THR A 284 -20.87 26.19 -3.51
CA THR A 284 -20.40 26.29 -4.89
C THR A 284 -20.68 24.97 -5.63
N PRO A 285 -21.41 24.97 -6.74
CA PRO A 285 -21.70 23.76 -7.50
C PRO A 285 -20.42 23.01 -7.88
N ASN A 286 -20.46 21.68 -7.80
CA ASN A 286 -19.34 20.77 -8.15
C ASN A 286 -18.08 20.91 -7.28
N ARG A 287 -18.12 21.69 -6.20
CA ARG A 287 -17.03 21.83 -5.24
C ARG A 287 -17.35 21.05 -3.97
N TYR A 288 -16.39 20.25 -3.54
CA TYR A 288 -16.51 19.36 -2.39
C TYR A 288 -15.36 19.59 -1.41
N LEU A 289 -15.67 19.75 -0.12
CA LEU A 289 -14.67 19.69 0.93
C LEU A 289 -14.31 18.21 1.15
N VAL A 290 -13.02 17.91 1.22
CA VAL A 290 -12.51 16.57 1.48
C VAL A 290 -11.90 16.53 2.88
N GLU A 291 -12.47 15.72 3.73
CA GLU A 291 -11.96 15.41 5.06
C GLU A 291 -11.40 13.99 5.07
N ILE A 292 -10.38 13.74 5.87
CA ILE A 292 -9.64 12.48 5.85
C ILE A 292 -9.34 12.09 7.29
N THR A 293 -9.52 10.81 7.57
CA THR A 293 -9.17 10.24 8.87
C THR A 293 -8.89 8.74 8.75
N ASP A 294 -8.29 8.16 9.78
CA ASP A 294 -8.03 6.72 9.81
C ASP A 294 -9.32 5.93 10.05
N VAL A 295 -9.38 4.71 9.46
CA VAL A 295 -10.44 3.74 9.77
C VAL A 295 -10.36 3.38 11.26
N GLY A 296 -11.50 3.45 11.95
CA GLY A 296 -11.58 3.18 13.40
C GLY A 296 -11.16 4.34 14.28
N SER A 297 -10.92 5.54 13.71
CA SER A 297 -10.76 6.74 14.50
C SER A 297 -12.11 7.20 15.09
N GLY A 298 -12.07 7.92 16.21
CA GLY A 298 -13.28 8.48 16.80
C GLY A 298 -14.04 9.44 15.85
N LEU A 299 -13.35 10.01 14.85
CA LEU A 299 -13.97 10.84 13.81
C LEU A 299 -14.70 9.98 12.79
N ALA A 300 -14.11 8.87 12.32
CA ALA A 300 -14.76 7.91 11.43
C ALA A 300 -16.01 7.31 12.09
N ASP A 301 -15.91 6.92 13.38
CA ASP A 301 -17.04 6.40 14.14
C ASP A 301 -18.16 7.43 14.28
N ARG A 302 -17.83 8.73 14.37
CA ARG A 302 -18.83 9.80 14.39
C ARG A 302 -19.54 9.89 13.05
N TRP A 303 -18.79 9.92 11.94
CA TRP A 303 -19.39 9.95 10.60
C TRP A 303 -20.32 8.78 10.35
N GLU A 304 -19.94 7.60 10.84
CA GLU A 304 -20.78 6.42 10.76
C GLU A 304 -22.10 6.60 11.56
N ARG A 305 -22.03 7.07 12.81
CA ARG A 305 -23.21 7.31 13.64
C ARG A 305 -24.13 8.40 13.07
N ASP A 306 -23.54 9.44 12.46
CA ASP A 306 -24.28 10.59 11.91
C ASP A 306 -24.85 10.29 10.52
N SER A 307 -24.50 9.14 9.93
CA SER A 307 -25.02 8.70 8.64
C SER A 307 -26.50 8.33 8.72
N ARG A 308 -27.30 8.81 7.80
CA ARG A 308 -28.68 8.38 7.63
C ARG A 308 -28.77 6.96 7.11
N LYS A 309 -27.83 6.58 6.26
CA LYS A 309 -27.73 5.26 5.64
C LYS A 309 -26.27 4.81 5.54
N LEU A 310 -26.11 3.50 5.63
CA LEU A 310 -24.83 2.81 5.50
C LEU A 310 -24.93 1.75 4.40
N ALA A 311 -23.86 1.53 3.69
CA ALA A 311 -23.76 0.47 2.68
C ALA A 311 -22.37 -0.14 2.65
N SER A 312 -22.26 -1.30 1.98
CA SER A 312 -20.99 -1.99 1.76
C SER A 312 -20.52 -1.80 0.31
N VAL A 313 -19.23 -1.56 0.12
CA VAL A 313 -18.59 -1.61 -1.20
C VAL A 313 -18.11 -3.03 -1.46
N PRO A 314 -18.58 -3.73 -2.49
CA PRO A 314 -18.13 -5.06 -2.82
C PRO A 314 -16.61 -5.10 -3.07
N GLY A 315 -15.99 -6.20 -2.72
CA GLY A 315 -14.58 -6.47 -2.96
C GLY A 315 -13.89 -7.01 -1.71
N PRO A 316 -12.78 -7.74 -1.85
CA PRO A 316 -11.91 -8.11 -0.74
C PRO A 316 -10.86 -7.00 -0.48
N PRO A 317 -10.75 -6.44 0.73
CA PRO A 317 -11.73 -6.55 1.82
C PRO A 317 -13.01 -5.72 1.54
N THR A 318 -14.13 -6.13 2.13
CA THR A 318 -15.36 -5.36 2.10
C THR A 318 -15.14 -4.01 2.77
N ARG A 319 -15.47 -2.94 2.07
CA ARG A 319 -15.38 -1.55 2.54
C ARG A 319 -16.75 -1.03 2.93
N ARG A 320 -16.78 0.01 3.73
CA ARG A 320 -18.02 0.66 4.16
C ARG A 320 -18.12 2.06 3.58
N MET A 321 -19.33 2.52 3.40
CA MET A 321 -19.65 3.90 3.10
C MET A 321 -20.94 4.33 3.81
N GLY A 322 -21.10 5.62 3.99
CA GLY A 322 -22.31 6.21 4.54
C GLY A 322 -22.57 7.60 3.97
N TRP A 323 -23.79 8.07 4.11
CA TRP A 323 -24.20 9.39 3.65
C TRP A 323 -25.35 9.96 4.47
N ALA A 324 -25.52 11.27 4.41
CA ALA A 324 -26.65 12.00 4.99
C ALA A 324 -27.01 13.24 4.16
#